data_42a7462da7ae20340b3514e9fc8ec0d0
#
_entry.id   42a7462da7ae20340b3514e9fc8ec0d0
#
_cell.length_a   1.000
_cell.length_b   1.000
_cell.length_c   1.000
_cell.angle_alpha   90.00
_cell.angle_beta   90.00
_cell.angle_gamma   90.00
#
_symmetry.space_group_name_H-M   'P 1'
#
loop_
_entity.id
_entity.type
_entity.pdbx_description
1 polymer ?
#
loop_
_entity_poly.entity_id
_entity_poly.type
_entity_poly.pdbx_seq_one_letter_code
_entity_poly.pdbx_strand_id
1 'polypeptide(L)'
;MNTKHLLLIIPFLTLFCACSDDADDEKYASRPPVFEEIVCQPLNAGETVLRAGQPFVVTARQKSLGRLLNNTTYTWSDSEGQLSHKFTQKVIYDQETQNPTDTVVAPSAGAYKLTMYARYNASGNTSWWSGKHGSNFQSSLTDGGKATYVTGGLFYFGVTLEKTIMVGN
;
A
#
# COMPACT_ATOMS: atom_id res chain seq x y z
N MET A 1 74.24 -32.92 -2.22
CA MET A 1 73.03 -33.32 -1.48
C MET A 1 72.01 -32.18 -1.55
N ASN A 2 70.97 -32.37 -2.34
CA ASN A 2 69.97 -31.31 -2.62
C ASN A 2 68.80 -31.45 -1.68
N THR A 3 68.56 -30.47 -0.83
CA THR A 3 67.43 -30.40 0.02
C THR A 3 66.39 -29.46 -0.66
N LYS A 4 65.37 -30.06 -1.24
CA LYS A 4 64.24 -29.34 -1.84
C LYS A 4 63.32 -28.87 -0.72
N HIS A 5 63.25 -27.55 -0.51
CA HIS A 5 62.22 -26.94 0.33
C HIS A 5 60.91 -26.90 -0.44
N LEU A 6 59.95 -27.75 -0.02
CA LEU A 6 58.60 -27.76 -0.51
C LEU A 6 57.85 -26.66 0.24
N LEU A 7 57.63 -25.50 -0.43
CA LEU A 7 56.82 -24.40 0.07
C LEU A 7 55.36 -24.81 -0.11
N LEU A 8 54.72 -25.18 1.01
CA LEU A 8 53.31 -25.48 1.08
C LEU A 8 52.52 -24.17 1.12
N ILE A 9 52.03 -23.70 -0.04
CA ILE A 9 51.11 -22.56 -0.12
C ILE A 9 49.74 -23.07 0.28
N ILE A 10 49.34 -22.78 1.49
CA ILE A 10 47.95 -22.98 1.94
C ILE A 10 47.10 -21.82 1.37
N PRO A 11 46.15 -22.08 0.46
CA PRO A 11 45.20 -21.04 0.06
C PRO A 11 44.30 -20.74 1.25
N PHE A 12 44.46 -19.55 1.80
CA PHE A 12 43.54 -19.00 2.81
C PHE A 12 42.22 -18.74 2.14
N LEU A 13 41.35 -19.75 2.17
CA LEU A 13 39.97 -19.65 1.70
C LEU A 13 39.21 -18.80 2.75
N THR A 14 39.24 -17.48 2.57
CA THR A 14 38.35 -16.60 3.32
C THR A 14 36.93 -16.92 2.88
N LEU A 15 36.24 -17.77 3.66
CA LEU A 15 34.81 -17.87 3.64
C LEU A 15 34.26 -16.50 4.08
N PHE A 16 33.93 -15.67 3.11
CA PHE A 16 33.00 -14.59 3.35
C PHE A 16 31.62 -15.25 3.63
N CYS A 17 31.36 -15.54 4.90
CA CYS A 17 29.97 -15.65 5.35
C CYS A 17 29.33 -14.28 5.11
N ALA A 18 28.74 -14.10 3.95
CA ALA A 18 27.71 -13.09 3.78
C ALA A 18 26.56 -13.53 4.68
N CYS A 19 26.60 -13.13 5.96
CA CYS A 19 25.39 -13.06 6.74
C CYS A 19 24.47 -12.11 5.98
N SER A 20 23.44 -12.63 5.34
CA SER A 20 22.35 -11.80 4.86
C SER A 20 21.60 -11.30 6.09
N ASP A 21 21.78 -10.04 6.45
CA ASP A 21 21.03 -9.33 7.49
C ASP A 21 19.55 -9.12 7.09
N ASP A 22 19.08 -9.79 6.04
CA ASP A 22 17.73 -9.64 5.48
C ASP A 22 16.63 -9.87 6.52
N ALA A 23 16.84 -10.78 7.47
CA ALA A 23 15.84 -11.09 8.50
C ALA A 23 15.71 -10.00 9.57
N ASP A 24 16.82 -9.36 9.94
CA ASP A 24 16.82 -8.26 10.90
C ASP A 24 16.29 -6.97 10.23
N ASP A 25 16.64 -6.74 8.98
CA ASP A 25 16.10 -5.63 8.20
C ASP A 25 14.58 -5.70 8.03
N GLU A 26 14.04 -6.91 7.84
CA GLU A 26 12.59 -7.12 7.78
C GLU A 26 11.89 -6.81 9.10
N LYS A 27 12.51 -7.12 10.23
CA LYS A 27 11.94 -6.91 11.56
C LYS A 27 11.69 -5.44 11.87
N TYR A 28 12.57 -4.55 11.42
CA TYR A 28 12.48 -3.10 11.64
C TYR A 28 11.96 -2.33 10.43
N ALA A 29 11.51 -3.03 9.40
CA ALA A 29 11.02 -2.43 8.18
C ALA A 29 9.58 -1.92 8.31
N SER A 30 9.34 -0.68 7.92
CA SER A 30 8.00 -0.20 7.62
C SER A 30 7.50 -0.73 6.29
N ARG A 31 6.20 -1.01 6.23
CA ARG A 31 5.51 -1.45 5.00
C ARG A 31 4.13 -0.82 4.94
N PRO A 32 3.68 -0.43 3.73
CA PRO A 32 2.31 0.01 3.55
C PRO A 32 1.36 -1.19 3.62
N PRO A 33 0.06 -0.98 3.90
CA PRO A 33 -0.96 -1.99 3.67
C PRO A 33 -0.98 -2.40 2.20
N VAL A 34 -1.26 -3.66 1.91
CA VAL A 34 -1.52 -4.14 0.55
C VAL A 34 -3.03 -4.21 0.37
N PHE A 35 -3.54 -3.55 -0.68
CA PHE A 35 -4.96 -3.50 -0.97
C PHE A 35 -5.38 -4.60 -1.94
N GLU A 36 -6.62 -5.06 -1.78
CA GLU A 36 -7.22 -6.14 -2.58
C GLU A 36 -8.25 -5.59 -3.56
N GLU A 37 -9.13 -4.70 -3.11
CA GLU A 37 -10.24 -4.17 -3.90
C GLU A 37 -10.77 -2.83 -3.36
N ILE A 38 -11.56 -2.14 -4.19
CA ILE A 38 -12.41 -1.02 -3.78
C ILE A 38 -13.86 -1.50 -3.79
N VAL A 39 -14.46 -1.59 -2.60
CA VAL A 39 -15.87 -1.96 -2.44
C VAL A 39 -16.73 -0.71 -2.42
N CYS A 40 -17.82 -0.71 -3.20
CA CYS A 40 -18.82 0.34 -3.17
C CYS A 40 -20.18 -0.28 -2.82
N GLN A 41 -20.81 0.19 -1.76
CA GLN A 41 -22.06 -0.37 -1.25
C GLN A 41 -23.09 0.73 -1.04
N PRO A 42 -24.32 0.59 -1.56
CA PRO A 42 -25.44 1.48 -1.21
C PRO A 42 -25.61 1.53 0.32
N LEU A 43 -25.90 2.70 0.86
CA LEU A 43 -26.15 2.85 2.30
C LEU A 43 -27.52 2.31 2.70
N ASN A 44 -28.48 2.31 1.78
CA ASN A 44 -29.82 1.82 2.04
C ASN A 44 -29.88 0.28 2.06
N ALA A 45 -30.47 -0.28 3.09
CA ALA A 45 -30.61 -1.72 3.24
C ALA A 45 -31.43 -2.34 2.09
N GLY A 46 -30.89 -3.42 1.50
CA GLY A 46 -31.53 -4.15 0.41
C GLY A 46 -31.24 -3.63 -1.00
N GLU A 47 -30.57 -2.49 -1.15
CA GLU A 47 -30.09 -2.02 -2.44
C GLU A 47 -28.77 -2.69 -2.82
N THR A 48 -28.64 -3.02 -4.10
CA THR A 48 -27.43 -3.63 -4.68
C THR A 48 -26.82 -2.78 -5.79
N VAL A 49 -27.52 -1.71 -6.20
CA VAL A 49 -27.10 -0.85 -7.30
C VAL A 49 -26.86 0.56 -6.76
N LEU A 50 -25.75 1.15 -7.14
CA LEU A 50 -25.45 2.54 -6.83
C LEU A 50 -26.37 3.45 -7.66
N ARG A 51 -27.00 4.43 -7.01
CA ARG A 51 -27.95 5.36 -7.65
C ARG A 51 -27.53 6.81 -7.47
N ALA A 52 -27.76 7.61 -8.49
CA ALA A 52 -27.56 9.05 -8.43
C ALA A 52 -28.42 9.69 -7.32
N GLY A 53 -27.83 10.65 -6.60
CA GLY A 53 -28.47 11.32 -5.47
C GLY A 53 -28.60 10.48 -4.20
N GLN A 54 -28.20 9.22 -4.21
CA GLN A 54 -28.24 8.34 -3.05
C GLN A 54 -26.82 8.14 -2.45
N PRO A 55 -26.70 8.14 -1.12
CA PRO A 55 -25.40 7.90 -0.49
C PRO A 55 -24.98 6.43 -0.63
N PHE A 56 -23.70 6.24 -0.85
CA PHE A 56 -23.06 4.93 -0.83
C PHE A 56 -21.70 4.99 -0.13
N VAL A 57 -21.28 3.88 0.43
CA VAL A 57 -20.01 3.74 1.12
C VAL A 57 -18.97 3.24 0.14
N VAL A 58 -17.82 3.90 0.11
CA VAL A 58 -16.61 3.46 -0.58
C VAL A 58 -15.61 2.96 0.45
N THR A 59 -15.03 1.79 0.24
CA THR A 59 -14.06 1.17 1.16
C THR A 59 -12.91 0.58 0.36
N ALA A 60 -11.70 1.00 0.69
CA ALA A 60 -10.49 0.33 0.20
C ALA A 60 -10.17 -0.85 1.12
N ARG A 61 -10.45 -2.07 0.68
CA ARG A 61 -10.23 -3.27 1.46
C ARG A 61 -8.77 -3.70 1.42
N GLN A 62 -8.18 -3.91 2.59
CA GLN A 62 -6.82 -4.37 2.74
C GLN A 62 -6.76 -5.92 2.66
N LYS A 63 -5.82 -6.43 1.86
CA LYS A 63 -5.42 -7.84 1.84
C LYS A 63 -4.46 -8.16 2.99
N SER A 64 -3.56 -7.23 3.27
CA SER A 64 -2.64 -7.33 4.39
C SER A 64 -2.44 -5.96 5.04
N LEU A 65 -2.19 -5.99 6.34
CA LEU A 65 -2.00 -4.80 7.14
C LEU A 65 -0.64 -4.16 6.85
N GLY A 66 -0.57 -2.85 7.06
CA GLY A 66 0.70 -2.15 7.17
C GLY A 66 1.47 -2.54 8.43
N ARG A 67 2.67 -2.01 8.56
CA ARG A 67 3.52 -2.25 9.71
C ARG A 67 4.44 -1.08 9.99
N LEU A 68 4.67 -0.80 11.27
CA LEU A 68 5.52 0.28 11.76
C LEU A 68 5.18 1.62 11.08
N LEU A 69 3.91 2.00 11.17
CA LEU A 69 3.35 3.24 10.66
C LEU A 69 2.90 4.12 11.83
N ASN A 70 3.05 5.44 11.71
CA ASN A 70 2.67 6.38 12.77
C ASN A 70 1.26 6.90 12.59
N ASN A 71 0.99 7.44 11.40
CA ASN A 71 -0.32 8.00 11.08
C ASN A 71 -0.60 7.92 9.57
N THR A 72 -1.86 8.02 9.25
CA THR A 72 -2.33 7.89 7.89
C THR A 72 -3.32 8.99 7.57
N THR A 73 -3.21 9.56 6.38
CA THR A 73 -4.19 10.50 5.82
C THR A 73 -4.78 9.91 4.56
N TYR A 74 -6.11 9.87 4.46
CA TYR A 74 -6.82 9.42 3.27
C TYR A 74 -7.51 10.57 2.56
N THR A 75 -7.59 10.48 1.25
CA THR A 75 -8.43 11.35 0.43
C THR A 75 -9.11 10.52 -0.63
N TRP A 76 -10.43 10.60 -0.71
CA TRP A 76 -11.21 10.04 -1.80
C TRP A 76 -11.58 11.14 -2.79
N SER A 77 -11.52 10.85 -4.07
CA SER A 77 -11.90 11.77 -5.14
C SER A 77 -12.42 11.00 -6.36
N ASP A 78 -13.08 11.70 -7.24
CA ASP A 78 -13.40 11.24 -8.58
C ASP A 78 -12.75 12.13 -9.64
N SER A 79 -12.92 11.79 -10.93
CA SER A 79 -12.33 12.54 -12.03
C SER A 79 -12.82 13.98 -12.15
N GLU A 80 -13.98 14.29 -11.58
CA GLU A 80 -14.62 15.62 -11.64
C GLU A 80 -14.54 16.38 -10.32
N GLY A 81 -13.96 15.77 -9.28
CA GLY A 81 -13.82 16.38 -7.95
C GLY A 81 -15.10 16.49 -7.14
N GLN A 82 -16.16 15.81 -7.56
CA GLN A 82 -17.47 15.84 -6.87
C GLN A 82 -17.55 14.92 -5.67
N LEU A 83 -16.69 13.87 -5.65
CA LEU A 83 -16.51 12.94 -4.55
C LEU A 83 -15.14 13.20 -3.93
N SER A 84 -15.07 14.13 -2.99
CA SER A 84 -13.79 14.45 -2.37
C SER A 84 -13.93 14.65 -0.88
N HIS A 85 -13.30 13.77 -0.13
CA HIS A 85 -13.22 13.83 1.32
C HIS A 85 -11.80 13.57 1.80
N LYS A 86 -11.44 14.21 2.90
CA LYS A 86 -10.15 14.02 3.52
C LYS A 86 -10.32 13.85 5.02
N PHE A 87 -9.75 12.79 5.56
CA PHE A 87 -9.63 12.63 7.00
C PHE A 87 -8.25 12.10 7.39
N THR A 88 -7.87 12.40 8.62
CA THR A 88 -6.60 11.98 9.19
C THR A 88 -6.89 11.04 10.35
N GLN A 89 -6.27 9.89 10.32
CA GLN A 89 -6.34 8.91 11.37
C GLN A 89 -4.97 8.77 12.02
N LYS A 90 -4.94 8.79 13.36
CA LYS A 90 -3.76 8.35 14.09
C LYS A 90 -3.79 6.84 14.16
N VAL A 91 -2.69 6.24 13.77
CA VAL A 91 -2.51 4.80 13.82
C VAL A 91 -1.46 4.49 14.87
N ILE A 92 -1.77 3.58 15.77
CA ILE A 92 -0.80 3.04 16.71
C ILE A 92 -0.06 1.90 16.02
N TYR A 93 1.17 1.61 16.44
CA TYR A 93 1.97 0.53 15.89
C TYR A 93 1.18 -0.76 15.68
N ASP A 94 1.30 -1.37 14.52
CA ASP A 94 0.67 -2.62 14.13
C ASP A 94 -0.87 -2.63 14.16
N GLN A 95 -1.50 -1.45 14.18
CA GLN A 95 -2.97 -1.32 14.21
C GLN A 95 -3.55 -0.66 12.96
N GLU A 96 -2.89 -0.79 11.86
CA GLU A 96 -3.36 -0.34 10.53
C GLU A 96 -4.48 -1.23 10.00
N THR A 97 -5.38 -1.65 10.90
CA THR A 97 -6.46 -2.59 10.61
C THR A 97 -7.66 -1.95 9.93
N GLN A 98 -7.75 -0.62 9.98
CA GLN A 98 -8.90 0.07 9.43
C GLN A 98 -8.74 0.29 7.93
N ASN A 99 -9.72 -0.17 7.18
CA ASN A 99 -9.83 0.13 5.76
C ASN A 99 -10.20 1.60 5.56
N PRO A 100 -9.52 2.34 4.65
CA PRO A 100 -9.95 3.68 4.25
C PRO A 100 -11.39 3.65 3.74
N THR A 101 -12.30 4.33 4.46
CA THR A 101 -13.74 4.30 4.19
C THR A 101 -14.30 5.70 4.19
N ASP A 102 -15.23 5.99 3.27
CA ASP A 102 -15.99 7.23 3.25
C ASP A 102 -17.41 6.99 2.73
N THR A 103 -18.30 7.98 2.96
CA THR A 103 -19.65 7.98 2.43
C THR A 103 -19.77 9.12 1.44
N VAL A 104 -20.17 8.79 0.22
CA VAL A 104 -20.21 9.72 -0.90
C VAL A 104 -21.55 9.68 -1.61
N VAL A 105 -21.85 10.74 -2.37
CA VAL A 105 -23.06 10.84 -3.20
C VAL A 105 -22.63 11.21 -4.60
N ALA A 106 -23.01 10.41 -5.60
CA ALA A 106 -22.83 10.77 -6.99
C ALA A 106 -23.98 11.68 -7.45
N PRO A 107 -23.72 12.85 -8.02
CA PRO A 107 -24.77 13.81 -8.37
C PRO A 107 -25.61 13.37 -9.57
N SER A 108 -25.08 12.52 -10.44
CA SER A 108 -25.75 12.02 -11.65
C SER A 108 -25.41 10.56 -11.90
N ALA A 109 -26.18 9.91 -12.76
CA ALA A 109 -25.85 8.59 -13.29
C ALA A 109 -24.68 8.69 -14.26
N GLY A 110 -23.83 7.67 -14.29
CA GLY A 110 -22.67 7.62 -15.18
C GLY A 110 -21.52 6.80 -14.62
N ALA A 111 -20.39 6.89 -15.32
CA ALA A 111 -19.14 6.28 -14.91
C ALA A 111 -18.31 7.27 -14.11
N TYR A 112 -17.87 6.86 -12.92
CA TYR A 112 -16.97 7.65 -12.07
C TYR A 112 -15.65 6.92 -11.90
N LYS A 113 -14.54 7.58 -12.19
CA LYS A 113 -13.21 7.06 -11.84
C LYS A 113 -12.90 7.46 -10.40
N LEU A 114 -13.15 6.55 -9.48
CA LEU A 114 -12.78 6.72 -8.08
C LEU A 114 -11.27 6.65 -7.92
N THR A 115 -10.73 7.53 -7.09
CA THR A 115 -9.34 7.52 -6.66
C THR A 115 -9.29 7.65 -5.14
N MET A 116 -8.58 6.73 -4.50
CA MET A 116 -8.19 6.87 -3.10
C MET A 116 -6.69 7.14 -3.04
N TYR A 117 -6.30 8.20 -2.36
CA TYR A 117 -4.91 8.45 -2.03
C TYR A 117 -4.73 8.37 -0.52
N ALA A 118 -3.76 7.59 -0.09
CA ALA A 118 -3.34 7.51 1.30
C ALA A 118 -1.85 7.81 1.44
N ARG A 119 -1.51 8.54 2.49
CA ARG A 119 -0.14 8.75 2.93
C ARG A 119 0.06 8.07 4.27
N TYR A 120 0.96 7.09 4.31
CA TYR A 120 1.35 6.34 5.49
C TYR A 120 2.73 6.82 5.93
N ASN A 121 2.81 7.52 7.07
CA ASN A 121 4.08 7.94 7.63
C ASN A 121 4.75 6.76 8.32
N ALA A 122 5.97 6.46 7.90
CA ALA A 122 6.75 5.35 8.41
C ALA A 122 7.39 5.70 9.77
N SER A 123 7.44 4.76 10.69
CA SER A 123 8.18 4.84 11.94
C SER A 123 9.43 3.95 11.95
N GLY A 124 9.55 3.06 11.00
CA GLY A 124 10.71 2.22 10.75
C GLY A 124 11.36 2.51 9.39
N ASN A 125 12.26 1.64 8.98
CA ASN A 125 12.98 1.76 7.72
C ASN A 125 12.07 1.39 6.53
N THR A 126 12.00 2.24 5.50
CA THR A 126 11.26 1.98 4.26
C THR A 126 12.10 1.31 3.18
N SER A 127 13.43 1.25 3.34
CA SER A 127 14.37 0.75 2.31
C SER A 127 14.15 -0.73 1.99
N TRP A 128 13.75 -1.53 2.98
CA TRP A 128 13.46 -2.95 2.76
C TRP A 128 12.30 -3.13 1.76
N TRP A 129 11.23 -2.35 1.91
CA TRP A 129 10.10 -2.40 0.97
C TRP A 129 10.52 -1.95 -0.42
N SER A 130 11.19 -0.79 -0.53
CA SER A 130 11.63 -0.26 -1.82
C SER A 130 12.71 -1.11 -2.48
N GLY A 131 13.56 -1.78 -1.73
CA GLY A 131 14.53 -2.75 -2.24
C GLY A 131 13.84 -3.96 -2.87
N LYS A 132 12.73 -4.42 -2.29
CA LYS A 132 11.97 -5.59 -2.76
C LYS A 132 11.01 -5.27 -3.91
N HIS A 133 10.39 -4.10 -3.92
CA HIS A 133 9.32 -3.74 -4.86
C HIS A 133 9.68 -2.58 -5.79
N GLY A 134 10.79 -1.89 -5.54
CA GLY A 134 11.13 -0.63 -6.19
C GLY A 134 10.46 0.56 -5.50
N SER A 135 10.90 1.78 -5.86
CA SER A 135 10.33 3.03 -5.31
C SER A 135 8.95 3.38 -5.87
N ASN A 136 8.55 2.73 -6.95
CA ASN A 136 7.23 2.87 -7.59
C ASN A 136 6.75 1.48 -8.02
N PHE A 137 5.86 0.89 -7.22
CA PHE A 137 5.32 -0.44 -7.43
C PHE A 137 3.85 -0.36 -7.82
N GLN A 138 3.42 -1.18 -8.76
CA GLN A 138 2.03 -1.26 -9.20
C GLN A 138 1.52 -2.68 -9.11
N SER A 139 0.25 -2.83 -8.73
CA SER A 139 -0.47 -4.11 -8.73
C SER A 139 -1.91 -3.92 -9.20
N SER A 140 -2.48 -4.97 -9.76
CA SER A 140 -3.90 -5.02 -10.06
C SER A 140 -4.68 -5.36 -8.79
N LEU A 141 -5.86 -4.75 -8.63
CA LEU A 141 -6.85 -5.15 -7.64
C LEU A 141 -7.71 -6.29 -8.20
N THR A 142 -8.32 -7.10 -7.32
CA THR A 142 -9.15 -8.25 -7.72
C THR A 142 -10.43 -7.84 -8.44
N ASP A 143 -10.86 -6.60 -8.24
CA ASP A 143 -12.06 -6.00 -8.84
C ASP A 143 -11.80 -5.25 -10.16
N GLY A 144 -10.63 -5.42 -10.75
CA GLY A 144 -10.20 -4.76 -11.98
C GLY A 144 -9.64 -3.35 -11.78
N GLY A 145 -9.55 -2.87 -10.56
CA GLY A 145 -8.89 -1.63 -10.21
C GLY A 145 -7.36 -1.76 -10.21
N LYS A 146 -6.69 -0.67 -9.85
CA LYS A 146 -5.22 -0.56 -9.83
C LYS A 146 -4.76 0.05 -8.51
N ALA A 147 -3.67 -0.49 -7.97
CA ALA A 147 -2.95 0.07 -6.85
C ALA A 147 -1.55 0.53 -7.30
N THR A 148 -1.15 1.72 -6.89
CA THR A 148 0.19 2.27 -7.10
C THR A 148 0.78 2.66 -5.75
N TYR A 149 1.98 2.18 -5.47
CA TYR A 149 2.73 2.41 -4.23
C TYR A 149 3.98 3.21 -4.54
N VAL A 150 4.17 4.32 -3.86
CA VAL A 150 5.35 5.18 -4.00
C VAL A 150 6.04 5.29 -2.64
N THR A 151 7.33 4.99 -2.60
CA THR A 151 8.13 5.20 -1.40
C THR A 151 8.71 6.62 -1.45
N GLY A 152 8.30 7.46 -0.51
CA GLY A 152 8.77 8.84 -0.37
C GLY A 152 9.97 8.95 0.56
N GLY A 153 11.14 8.57 0.06
CA GLY A 153 12.37 8.52 0.85
C GLY A 153 12.25 7.53 2.03
N LEU A 154 12.82 7.89 3.18
CA LEU A 154 12.83 7.04 4.38
C LEU A 154 11.62 7.24 5.30
N PHE A 155 10.63 8.05 4.90
CA PHE A 155 9.67 8.58 5.88
C PHE A 155 8.21 8.24 5.60
N TYR A 156 7.82 7.87 4.39
CA TYR A 156 6.42 7.57 4.10
C TYR A 156 6.23 6.72 2.85
N PHE A 157 5.03 6.14 2.76
CA PHE A 157 4.50 5.53 1.55
C PHE A 157 3.29 6.32 1.07
N GLY A 158 3.25 6.65 -0.22
CA GLY A 158 2.05 7.08 -0.91
C GLY A 158 1.38 5.88 -1.56
N VAL A 159 0.09 5.70 -1.33
CA VAL A 159 -0.69 4.63 -1.98
C VAL A 159 -1.85 5.26 -2.72
N THR A 160 -1.95 4.98 -4.01
CA THR A 160 -3.07 5.41 -4.84
C THR A 160 -3.81 4.19 -5.34
N LEU A 161 -5.12 4.15 -5.09
CA LEU A 161 -6.01 3.14 -5.67
C LEU A 161 -6.93 3.83 -6.67
N GLU A 162 -7.17 3.18 -7.80
CA GLU A 162 -8.05 3.68 -8.85
C GLU A 162 -9.02 2.58 -9.29
N LYS A 163 -10.30 2.94 -9.48
CA LYS A 163 -11.33 2.06 -10.02
C LYS A 163 -12.42 2.87 -10.71
N THR A 164 -12.93 2.38 -11.82
CA THR A 164 -14.14 2.93 -12.43
C THR A 164 -15.36 2.20 -11.88
N ILE A 165 -16.35 2.97 -11.42
CA ILE A 165 -17.66 2.47 -10.96
C ILE A 165 -18.77 3.01 -11.85
N MET A 166 -19.89 2.30 -11.88
CA MET A 166 -21.10 2.73 -12.58
C MET A 166 -22.18 3.10 -11.57
N VAL A 167 -22.77 4.27 -11.74
CA VAL A 167 -23.89 4.78 -10.95
C VAL A 167 -25.11 4.84 -11.87
N GLY A 168 -26.21 4.19 -11.47
CA GLY A 168 -27.47 4.22 -12.17
C GLY A 168 -28.36 5.43 -11.81
N ASN A 169 -29.49 5.55 -12.49
CA ASN A 169 -30.54 6.50 -12.17
C ASN A 169 -31.34 6.08 -10.94
#